data_1229d61db854f92f41aa14750be400d9
#
_entry.id   1229d61db854f92f41aa14750be400d9
#
_cell.length_a   1.000
_cell.length_b   1.000
_cell.length_c   1.000
_cell.angle_alpha   90.00
_cell.angle_beta   90.00
_cell.angle_gamma   90.00
#
_symmetry.space_group_name_H-M   'P 1'
#
loop_
_entity.id
_entity.type
_entity.pdbx_description
1 polymer ?
#
loop_
_entity_poly.entity_id
_entity_poly.type
_entity_poly.pdbx_seq_one_letter_code
_entity_poly.pdbx_strand_id
1 'polypeptide(L)'
;DAELLEITFCDELEYEAVLKRKDSNTGLAILAVEKTTMKRTTLQAVEPVKLGTSAGSNLIGNPVIALGQPAGVAGSVCYGFVTSAGSTVDLPDSRYKWITTDIYGSSSATGILVNLGGQVIGIIDSSLNSSDTRNLVSAIGITDLRKQIERMSNDKDIPYLGIHGADVTLQVHEELGVPYGTYIMEIDMDSPAMAAGIQSGDVVTGIGDTKVTSYQELINGMMDMEPEETMTLTLLRQGPEGYTEMELSVTLGTR
;
A
#
# COMPACT_ATOMS: atom_id res chain seq x y z
N ASP A 1 -13.41 3.41 18.19
CA ASP A 1 -13.53 4.88 18.20
C ASP A 1 -12.86 5.37 19.47
N ALA A 2 -11.62 5.89 19.34
CA ALA A 2 -10.93 6.52 20.47
C ALA A 2 -11.54 7.91 20.70
N GLU A 3 -11.85 8.22 21.96
CA GLU A 3 -12.38 9.55 22.33
C GLU A 3 -11.27 10.61 22.35
N LEU A 4 -10.02 10.19 22.56
CA LEU A 4 -8.84 11.05 22.60
C LEU A 4 -7.67 10.35 21.93
N LEU A 5 -6.93 11.08 21.08
CA LEU A 5 -5.67 10.64 20.50
C LEU A 5 -4.56 11.55 21.02
N GLU A 6 -3.50 10.98 21.55
CA GLU A 6 -2.34 11.70 22.06
C GLU A 6 -1.06 11.14 21.43
N ILE A 7 -0.10 12.03 21.14
CA ILE A 7 1.22 11.67 20.66
C ILE A 7 2.26 12.12 21.68
N THR A 8 3.03 11.17 22.19
CA THR A 8 4.20 11.44 23.04
C THR A 8 5.41 11.66 22.16
N PHE A 9 6.05 12.81 22.27
CA PHE A 9 7.26 13.15 21.52
C PHE A 9 8.55 12.74 22.26
N CYS A 10 9.69 12.92 21.59
CA CYS A 10 11.01 12.51 22.10
C CYS A 10 11.46 13.23 23.40
N ASP A 11 10.81 14.32 23.78
CA ASP A 11 11.00 15.05 25.03
C ASP A 11 9.98 14.65 26.13
N GLU A 12 9.29 13.50 25.94
CA GLU A 12 8.28 12.93 26.83
C GLU A 12 7.04 13.82 27.03
N LEU A 13 6.85 14.84 26.20
CA LEU A 13 5.65 15.67 26.23
C LEU A 13 4.57 15.07 25.31
N GLU A 14 3.35 15.11 25.84
CA GLU A 14 2.16 14.61 25.16
C GLU A 14 1.35 15.75 24.56
N TYR A 15 0.82 15.53 23.36
CA TYR A 15 -0.02 16.50 22.66
C TYR A 15 -1.21 15.80 22.04
N GLU A 16 -2.34 16.45 22.13
CA GLU A 16 -3.55 16.00 21.46
C GLU A 16 -3.34 15.97 19.94
N ALA A 17 -3.78 14.90 19.33
CA ALA A 17 -3.68 14.67 17.90
C ALA A 17 -5.06 14.48 17.27
N VAL A 18 -5.19 14.94 16.05
CA VAL A 18 -6.41 14.74 15.24
C VAL A 18 -6.12 13.71 14.14
N LEU A 19 -7.03 12.75 13.99
CA LEU A 19 -6.97 11.83 12.84
C LEU A 19 -7.34 12.59 11.57
N LYS A 20 -6.39 12.71 10.63
CA LYS A 20 -6.65 13.29 9.31
C LYS A 20 -7.30 12.27 8.37
N ARG A 21 -6.60 11.17 8.16
CA ARG A 21 -7.04 10.10 7.26
C ARG A 21 -6.57 8.75 7.79
N LYS A 22 -7.32 7.70 7.47
CA LYS A 22 -6.91 6.31 7.66
C LYS A 22 -7.21 5.51 6.41
N ASP A 23 -6.41 4.49 6.16
CA ASP A 23 -6.64 3.53 5.09
C ASP A 23 -6.94 2.16 5.69
N SER A 24 -8.04 1.55 5.25
CA SER A 24 -8.49 0.25 5.78
C SER A 24 -7.65 -0.92 5.25
N ASN A 25 -7.06 -0.80 4.07
CA ASN A 25 -6.27 -1.86 3.46
C ASN A 25 -4.95 -2.09 4.19
N THR A 26 -4.24 -1.00 4.52
CA THR A 26 -2.91 -1.07 5.13
C THR A 26 -2.92 -0.82 6.63
N GLY A 27 -4.06 -0.41 7.20
CA GLY A 27 -4.13 0.06 8.58
C GLY A 27 -3.36 1.36 8.84
N LEU A 28 -2.86 2.02 7.80
CA LEU A 28 -2.12 3.27 7.91
C LEU A 28 -3.05 4.41 8.32
N ALA A 29 -2.61 5.24 9.27
CA ALA A 29 -3.32 6.43 9.69
C ALA A 29 -2.38 7.64 9.71
N ILE A 30 -2.89 8.79 9.30
CA ILE A 30 -2.20 10.08 9.40
C ILE A 30 -2.82 10.88 10.53
N LEU A 31 -2.00 11.18 11.52
CA LEU A 31 -2.35 12.03 12.66
C LEU A 31 -1.71 13.40 12.50
N ALA A 32 -2.37 14.43 12.97
CA ALA A 32 -1.85 15.80 12.98
C ALA A 32 -1.88 16.37 14.40
N VAL A 33 -0.81 17.05 14.78
CA VAL A 33 -0.72 17.86 16.00
C VAL A 33 -0.58 19.31 15.61
N GLU A 34 -1.34 20.19 16.26
CA GLU A 34 -1.29 21.62 16.00
C GLU A 34 0.00 22.23 16.55
N LYS A 35 0.83 22.81 15.69
CA LYS A 35 2.13 23.40 16.08
C LYS A 35 2.00 24.53 17.12
N THR A 36 0.88 25.24 17.12
CA THR A 36 0.62 26.34 18.07
C THR A 36 0.47 25.86 19.51
N THR A 37 0.09 24.59 19.72
CA THR A 37 -0.03 23.99 21.04
C THR A 37 1.30 23.43 21.57
N MET A 38 2.27 23.24 20.66
CA MET A 38 3.54 22.59 20.98
C MET A 38 4.54 23.55 21.65
N LYS A 39 5.28 23.05 22.64
CA LYS A 39 6.38 23.79 23.23
C LYS A 39 7.53 23.96 22.24
N ARG A 40 8.24 25.08 22.35
CA ARG A 40 9.39 25.38 21.49
C ARG A 40 10.48 24.29 21.57
N THR A 41 10.67 23.67 22.73
CA THR A 41 11.63 22.57 22.91
C THR A 41 11.28 21.37 22.04
N THR A 42 10.02 20.96 22.03
CA THR A 42 9.52 19.86 21.19
C THR A 42 9.68 20.18 19.70
N LEU A 43 9.24 21.40 19.27
CA LEU A 43 9.37 21.83 17.88
C LEU A 43 10.82 21.87 17.38
N GLN A 44 11.78 22.15 18.26
CA GLN A 44 13.21 22.15 17.93
C GLN A 44 13.83 20.74 17.90
N ALA A 45 13.24 19.79 18.63
CA ALA A 45 13.73 18.43 18.72
C ALA A 45 13.15 17.50 17.60
N VAL A 46 12.00 17.89 17.02
CA VAL A 46 11.35 17.08 15.97
C VAL A 46 12.04 17.31 14.63
N GLU A 47 12.57 16.22 14.07
CA GLU A 47 13.12 16.19 12.70
C GLU A 47 12.31 15.23 11.83
N PRO A 48 11.89 15.66 10.62
CA PRO A 48 11.19 14.77 9.69
C PRO A 48 12.09 13.62 9.26
N VAL A 49 11.61 12.40 9.39
CA VAL A 49 12.32 11.22 8.87
C VAL A 49 12.28 11.21 7.34
N LYS A 50 13.37 10.75 6.73
CA LYS A 50 13.42 10.56 5.27
C LYS A 50 12.83 9.22 4.88
N LEU A 51 11.97 9.23 3.88
CA LEU A 51 11.51 7.99 3.24
C LEU A 51 12.61 7.51 2.27
N GLY A 52 13.14 6.32 2.53
CA GLY A 52 14.11 5.64 1.69
C GLY A 52 13.44 5.00 0.47
N THR A 53 14.05 3.98 -0.11
CA THR A 53 13.47 3.21 -1.21
C THR A 53 13.38 1.74 -0.84
N SER A 54 12.25 1.12 -1.18
CA SER A 54 12.05 -0.33 -1.15
C SER A 54 12.02 -0.94 -2.57
N ALA A 55 12.24 -0.12 -3.60
CA ALA A 55 12.33 -0.58 -4.99
C ALA A 55 13.66 -1.28 -5.28
N GLY A 56 13.59 -2.22 -6.25
CA GLY A 56 14.77 -2.95 -6.72
C GLY A 56 15.10 -4.22 -5.92
N SER A 57 16.05 -4.99 -6.44
CA SER A 57 16.50 -6.27 -5.86
C SER A 57 17.60 -6.11 -4.80
N ASN A 58 18.15 -4.92 -4.64
CA ASN A 58 19.31 -4.67 -3.79
C ASN A 58 19.01 -4.57 -2.29
N LEU A 59 17.78 -4.84 -1.88
CA LEU A 59 17.41 -4.84 -0.47
C LEU A 59 17.86 -6.11 0.26
N ILE A 60 17.85 -7.24 -0.41
CA ILE A 60 18.16 -8.55 0.18
C ILE A 60 19.61 -8.56 0.68
N GLY A 61 19.80 -9.00 1.92
CA GLY A 61 21.09 -9.04 2.60
C GLY A 61 21.50 -7.70 3.23
N ASN A 62 20.72 -6.64 3.06
CA ASN A 62 21.02 -5.35 3.74
C ASN A 62 20.57 -5.39 5.21
N PRO A 63 21.38 -4.80 6.12
CA PRO A 63 20.99 -4.64 7.50
C PRO A 63 19.86 -3.63 7.66
N VAL A 64 18.94 -3.95 8.58
CA VAL A 64 17.78 -3.12 8.90
C VAL A 64 17.54 -3.08 10.40
N ILE A 65 16.90 -2.00 10.85
CA ILE A 65 16.48 -1.79 12.23
C ILE A 65 14.97 -1.66 12.24
N ALA A 66 14.32 -2.45 13.10
CA ALA A 66 12.89 -2.37 13.37
C ALA A 66 12.65 -1.51 14.60
N LEU A 67 11.84 -0.46 14.46
CA LEU A 67 11.54 0.51 15.50
C LEU A 67 10.03 0.57 15.72
N GLY A 68 9.60 0.73 16.97
CA GLY A 68 8.20 0.84 17.38
C GLY A 68 7.83 -0.25 18.37
N GLN A 69 7.20 -1.31 17.91
CA GLN A 69 6.78 -2.44 18.74
C GLN A 69 7.13 -3.80 18.08
N PRO A 70 8.32 -3.98 17.49
CA PRO A 70 8.66 -5.22 16.80
C PRO A 70 8.64 -6.45 17.72
N ALA A 71 9.04 -6.28 18.99
CA ALA A 71 9.04 -7.36 19.98
C ALA A 71 7.73 -7.47 20.80
N GLY A 72 6.65 -6.78 20.40
CA GLY A 72 5.38 -6.74 21.15
C GLY A 72 5.39 -5.78 22.34
N VAL A 73 6.48 -5.05 22.57
CA VAL A 73 6.64 -4.06 23.63
C VAL A 73 6.90 -2.70 22.99
N ALA A 74 6.15 -1.68 23.41
CA ALA A 74 6.31 -0.31 22.90
C ALA A 74 7.72 0.22 23.14
N GLY A 75 8.29 0.93 22.15
CA GLY A 75 9.65 1.45 22.19
C GLY A 75 10.74 0.40 22.00
N SER A 76 10.39 -0.85 21.66
CA SER A 76 11.38 -1.88 21.38
C SER A 76 12.13 -1.60 20.07
N VAL A 77 13.42 -1.98 20.05
CA VAL A 77 14.32 -1.87 18.89
C VAL A 77 14.90 -3.23 18.61
N CYS A 78 14.73 -3.71 17.39
CA CYS A 78 15.34 -4.95 16.92
C CYS A 78 16.17 -4.67 15.67
N TYR A 79 17.18 -5.52 15.39
CA TYR A 79 17.96 -5.40 14.17
C TYR A 79 18.16 -6.77 13.52
N GLY A 80 18.37 -6.77 12.23
CA GLY A 80 18.63 -7.96 11.43
C GLY A 80 18.86 -7.61 9.99
N PHE A 81 18.54 -8.52 9.09
CA PHE A 81 18.76 -8.38 7.66
C PHE A 81 17.48 -8.64 6.89
N VAL A 82 17.36 -7.99 5.73
CA VAL A 82 16.31 -8.32 4.78
C VAL A 82 16.61 -9.70 4.17
N THR A 83 15.71 -10.64 4.32
CA THR A 83 15.84 -11.98 3.77
C THR A 83 15.11 -12.17 2.46
N SER A 84 14.00 -11.43 2.27
CA SER A 84 13.23 -11.44 1.04
C SER A 84 12.60 -10.08 0.77
N ALA A 85 12.52 -9.71 -0.51
CA ALA A 85 11.84 -8.52 -1.01
C ALA A 85 11.29 -8.75 -2.44
N GLY A 86 11.11 -10.00 -2.81
CA GLY A 86 10.61 -10.39 -4.15
C GLY A 86 9.11 -10.65 -4.21
N SER A 87 8.46 -10.83 -3.07
CA SER A 87 7.02 -11.07 -3.00
C SER A 87 6.23 -9.75 -3.00
N THR A 88 4.98 -9.83 -3.43
CA THR A 88 3.99 -8.76 -3.31
C THR A 88 2.81 -9.23 -2.47
N VAL A 89 2.11 -8.28 -1.88
CA VAL A 89 0.80 -8.45 -1.28
C VAL A 89 -0.18 -7.66 -2.12
N ASP A 90 -1.19 -8.36 -2.63
CA ASP A 90 -2.26 -7.78 -3.42
C ASP A 90 -3.49 -7.61 -2.50
N LEU A 91 -3.95 -6.36 -2.38
CA LEU A 91 -5.15 -5.96 -1.67
C LEU A 91 -6.08 -5.25 -2.67
N PRO A 92 -7.36 -5.02 -2.34
CA PRO A 92 -8.23 -4.29 -3.25
C PRO A 92 -7.59 -2.97 -3.70
N ASP A 93 -7.54 -2.75 -5.01
CA ASP A 93 -6.94 -1.55 -5.64
C ASP A 93 -5.52 -1.24 -5.19
N SER A 94 -4.73 -2.26 -4.82
CA SER A 94 -3.41 -2.03 -4.26
C SER A 94 -2.50 -3.24 -4.45
N ARG A 95 -1.24 -2.96 -4.73
CA ARG A 95 -0.15 -3.96 -4.76
C ARG A 95 1.06 -3.39 -4.05
N TYR A 96 1.52 -4.08 -3.04
CA TYR A 96 2.63 -3.63 -2.22
C TYR A 96 3.76 -4.65 -2.21
N LYS A 97 4.99 -4.18 -2.29
CA LYS A 97 6.17 -5.00 -2.06
C LYS A 97 6.20 -5.48 -0.62
N TRP A 98 6.37 -6.78 -0.44
CA TRP A 98 6.49 -7.41 0.85
C TRP A 98 7.95 -7.66 1.21
N ILE A 99 8.38 -7.08 2.31
CA ILE A 99 9.74 -7.21 2.83
C ILE A 99 9.70 -8.15 4.02
N THR A 100 10.48 -9.24 3.99
CA THR A 100 10.66 -10.16 5.10
C THR A 100 12.08 -10.01 5.65
N THR A 101 12.22 -10.08 6.98
CA THR A 101 13.50 -10.00 7.67
C THR A 101 13.78 -11.29 8.46
N ASP A 102 15.00 -11.45 8.97
CA ASP A 102 15.36 -12.49 9.94
C ASP A 102 15.15 -12.04 11.40
N ILE A 103 14.56 -10.87 11.61
CA ILE A 103 14.25 -10.35 12.94
C ILE A 103 13.11 -11.17 13.53
N TYR A 104 13.38 -11.85 14.64
CA TYR A 104 12.32 -12.49 15.42
C TYR A 104 11.54 -11.45 16.19
N GLY A 105 10.22 -11.42 16.00
CA GLY A 105 9.33 -10.43 16.58
C GLY A 105 8.02 -11.02 17.07
N SER A 106 7.13 -10.15 17.50
CA SER A 106 5.76 -10.50 17.90
C SER A 106 4.88 -10.73 16.66
N SER A 107 3.89 -11.62 16.78
CA SER A 107 2.83 -11.76 15.77
C SER A 107 1.94 -10.50 15.64
N SER A 108 2.07 -9.56 16.59
CA SER A 108 1.43 -8.24 16.58
C SER A 108 2.46 -7.11 16.44
N ALA A 109 3.59 -7.40 15.79
CA ALA A 109 4.63 -6.39 15.57
C ALA A 109 4.10 -5.23 14.72
N THR A 110 4.38 -4.02 15.15
CA THR A 110 4.05 -2.77 14.44
C THR A 110 5.22 -1.80 14.52
N GLY A 111 5.26 -0.83 13.60
CA GLY A 111 6.31 0.19 13.57
C GLY A 111 6.89 0.38 12.18
N ILE A 112 8.17 0.70 12.13
CA ILE A 112 8.87 0.98 10.87
C ILE A 112 10.16 0.17 10.76
N LEU A 113 10.53 -0.19 9.51
CA LEU A 113 11.85 -0.66 9.16
C LEU A 113 12.67 0.52 8.63
N VAL A 114 13.87 0.71 9.20
CA VAL A 114 14.82 1.73 8.74
C VAL A 114 16.13 1.08 8.28
N ASN A 115 16.77 1.67 7.29
CA ASN A 115 18.13 1.30 6.89
C ASN A 115 19.17 1.95 7.81
N LEU A 116 20.46 1.60 7.65
CA LEU A 116 21.55 2.19 8.46
C LEU A 116 21.76 3.70 8.22
N GLY A 117 21.17 4.27 7.17
CA GLY A 117 21.14 5.71 6.93
C GLY A 117 20.00 6.43 7.64
N GLY A 118 19.21 5.73 8.47
CA GLY A 118 18.06 6.31 9.19
C GLY A 118 16.85 6.59 8.29
N GLN A 119 16.79 6.01 7.09
CA GLN A 119 15.68 6.20 6.18
C GLN A 119 14.66 5.07 6.34
N VAL A 120 13.37 5.41 6.38
CA VAL A 120 12.29 4.42 6.41
C VAL A 120 12.21 3.68 5.08
N ILE A 121 12.29 2.36 5.11
CA ILE A 121 12.19 1.48 3.95
C ILE A 121 10.91 0.65 3.93
N GLY A 122 10.20 0.57 5.06
CA GLY A 122 8.93 -0.14 5.16
C GLY A 122 8.15 0.18 6.42
N ILE A 123 6.85 -0.08 6.38
CA ILE A 123 5.94 -0.05 7.53
C ILE A 123 5.73 -1.48 7.97
N ILE A 124 6.01 -1.78 9.25
CA ILE A 124 5.88 -3.14 9.80
C ILE A 124 4.40 -3.50 9.87
N ASP A 125 4.08 -4.63 9.25
CA ASP A 125 2.79 -5.27 9.34
C ASP A 125 3.01 -6.80 9.39
N SER A 126 2.66 -7.41 10.50
CA SER A 126 2.78 -8.86 10.69
C SER A 126 1.46 -9.60 10.44
N SER A 127 0.36 -8.90 10.14
CA SER A 127 -0.96 -9.50 9.95
C SER A 127 -1.03 -10.40 8.71
N LEU A 128 -0.20 -10.10 7.70
CA LEU A 128 -0.13 -10.81 6.42
C LEU A 128 0.93 -11.93 6.40
N ASN A 129 1.59 -12.19 7.53
CA ASN A 129 2.57 -13.28 7.64
C ASN A 129 1.89 -14.64 7.49
N SER A 130 2.54 -15.57 6.78
CA SER A 130 2.15 -16.98 6.74
C SER A 130 2.42 -17.67 8.08
N SER A 131 1.94 -18.91 8.24
CA SER A 131 2.24 -19.74 9.42
C SER A 131 3.73 -19.89 9.68
N ASP A 132 4.54 -20.00 8.63
CA ASP A 132 5.98 -20.23 8.70
C ASP A 132 6.77 -18.97 9.06
N THR A 133 6.21 -17.79 8.74
CA THR A 133 6.84 -16.49 9.01
C THR A 133 6.17 -15.72 10.16
N ARG A 134 5.25 -16.36 10.88
CA ARG A 134 4.41 -15.72 11.94
C ARG A 134 5.20 -14.86 12.93
N ASN A 135 6.40 -15.29 13.29
CA ASN A 135 7.24 -14.62 14.28
C ASN A 135 8.38 -13.81 13.65
N LEU A 136 8.35 -13.59 12.35
CA LEU A 136 9.32 -12.72 11.68
C LEU A 136 8.72 -11.33 11.49
N VAL A 137 9.55 -10.31 11.65
CA VAL A 137 9.17 -8.93 11.32
C VAL A 137 9.12 -8.80 9.80
N SER A 138 7.95 -8.50 9.30
CA SER A 138 7.70 -8.22 7.89
C SER A 138 7.12 -6.81 7.73
N ALA A 139 7.23 -6.25 6.53
CA ALA A 139 6.82 -4.87 6.28
C ALA A 139 6.32 -4.67 4.85
N ILE A 140 5.40 -3.74 4.70
CA ILE A 140 5.01 -3.17 3.41
C ILE A 140 6.10 -2.18 2.99
N GLY A 141 6.58 -2.32 1.75
CA GLY A 141 7.63 -1.46 1.20
C GLY A 141 7.22 0.00 1.06
N ILE A 142 8.05 0.91 1.55
CA ILE A 142 7.72 2.35 1.61
C ILE A 142 7.53 2.99 0.23
N THR A 143 8.16 2.46 -0.81
CA THR A 143 8.07 3.03 -2.17
C THR A 143 6.63 3.00 -2.68
N ASP A 144 5.93 1.90 -2.46
CA ASP A 144 4.56 1.69 -2.93
C ASP A 144 3.54 2.49 -2.11
N LEU A 145 3.89 2.82 -0.85
CA LEU A 145 3.06 3.62 0.04
C LEU A 145 3.21 5.15 -0.16
N ARG A 146 4.23 5.60 -0.90
CA ARG A 146 4.54 7.05 -0.99
C ARG A 146 3.35 7.89 -1.46
N LYS A 147 2.74 7.48 -2.56
CA LYS A 147 1.62 8.21 -3.17
C LYS A 147 0.42 8.27 -2.23
N GLN A 148 0.14 7.15 -1.55
CA GLN A 148 -0.91 7.05 -0.53
C GLN A 148 -0.61 7.96 0.67
N ILE A 149 0.60 7.91 1.22
CA ILE A 149 1.03 8.78 2.33
C ILE A 149 0.92 10.25 1.93
N GLU A 150 1.35 10.61 0.71
CA GLU A 150 1.26 11.97 0.18
C GLU A 150 -0.20 12.45 0.09
N ARG A 151 -1.10 11.64 -0.50
CA ARG A 151 -2.52 11.98 -0.58
C ARG A 151 -3.13 12.18 0.80
N MET A 152 -2.97 11.21 1.70
CA MET A 152 -3.52 11.25 3.05
C MET A 152 -2.96 12.42 3.88
N SER A 153 -1.67 12.75 3.73
CA SER A 153 -1.03 13.89 4.42
C SER A 153 -1.56 15.24 3.92
N ASN A 154 -1.96 15.31 2.65
CA ASN A 154 -2.57 16.48 2.04
C ASN A 154 -4.10 16.52 2.20
N ASP A 155 -4.64 15.69 3.08
CA ASP A 155 -6.07 15.62 3.39
C ASP A 155 -6.95 15.17 2.21
N LYS A 156 -6.36 14.40 1.27
CA LYS A 156 -7.05 13.84 0.12
C LYS A 156 -7.48 12.41 0.41
N ASP A 157 -8.67 12.08 -0.04
CA ASP A 157 -9.20 10.73 0.04
C ASP A 157 -8.54 9.82 -1.01
N ILE A 158 -8.56 8.51 -0.76
CA ILE A 158 -8.02 7.51 -1.67
C ILE A 158 -9.13 7.06 -2.62
N PRO A 159 -8.92 7.17 -3.95
CA PRO A 159 -9.89 6.67 -4.91
C PRO A 159 -10.05 5.15 -4.78
N TYR A 160 -11.25 4.66 -5.04
CA TYR A 160 -11.63 3.27 -4.89
C TYR A 160 -12.36 2.77 -6.14
N LEU A 161 -11.93 1.64 -6.65
CA LEU A 161 -12.54 0.93 -7.77
C LEU A 161 -13.16 -0.40 -7.31
N GLY A 162 -12.48 -1.11 -6.41
CA GLY A 162 -12.90 -2.37 -5.82
C GLY A 162 -12.55 -3.58 -6.66
N ILE A 163 -11.30 -3.68 -7.11
CA ILE A 163 -10.81 -4.81 -7.90
C ILE A 163 -9.58 -5.47 -7.25
N HIS A 164 -9.47 -6.78 -7.45
CA HIS A 164 -8.23 -7.53 -7.26
C HIS A 164 -7.69 -7.93 -8.63
N GLY A 165 -6.53 -7.43 -8.99
CA GLY A 165 -5.92 -7.64 -10.30
C GLY A 165 -4.59 -8.38 -10.22
N ALA A 166 -4.20 -8.98 -11.33
CA ALA A 166 -2.90 -9.60 -11.52
C ALA A 166 -2.33 -9.27 -12.90
N ASP A 167 -1.00 -9.28 -12.99
CA ASP A 167 -0.34 -9.12 -14.29
C ASP A 167 -0.47 -10.41 -15.11
N VAL A 168 -0.79 -10.27 -16.39
CA VAL A 168 -0.73 -11.40 -17.33
C VAL A 168 0.73 -11.69 -17.64
N THR A 169 1.24 -12.81 -17.12
CA THR A 169 2.62 -13.25 -17.37
C THR A 169 2.79 -13.78 -18.80
N LEU A 170 4.05 -13.84 -19.29
CA LEU A 170 4.37 -14.44 -20.59
C LEU A 170 3.81 -15.87 -20.68
N GLN A 171 3.96 -16.67 -19.64
CA GLN A 171 3.47 -18.05 -19.61
C GLN A 171 1.94 -18.10 -19.74
N VAL A 172 1.20 -17.29 -19.02
CA VAL A 172 -0.29 -17.22 -19.11
C VAL A 172 -0.72 -16.77 -20.49
N HIS A 173 -0.02 -15.82 -21.08
CA HIS A 173 -0.29 -15.36 -22.44
C HIS A 173 -0.06 -16.47 -23.49
N GLU A 174 1.09 -17.15 -23.44
CA GLU A 174 1.45 -18.19 -24.42
C GLU A 174 0.61 -19.47 -24.27
N GLU A 175 0.33 -19.92 -23.04
CA GLU A 175 -0.37 -21.19 -22.79
C GLU A 175 -1.90 -21.05 -22.87
N LEU A 176 -2.46 -19.91 -22.43
CA LEU A 176 -3.90 -19.72 -22.30
C LEU A 176 -4.46 -18.68 -23.28
N GLY A 177 -3.61 -17.98 -24.03
CA GLY A 177 -4.03 -16.94 -24.98
C GLY A 177 -4.61 -15.69 -24.32
N VAL A 178 -4.38 -15.46 -23.03
CA VAL A 178 -4.86 -14.27 -22.32
C VAL A 178 -4.10 -13.04 -22.81
N PRO A 179 -4.78 -11.96 -23.24
CA PRO A 179 -4.10 -10.73 -23.67
C PRO A 179 -3.28 -10.09 -22.57
N TYR A 180 -2.19 -9.39 -22.92
CA TYR A 180 -1.43 -8.62 -21.94
C TYR A 180 -2.25 -7.46 -21.38
N GLY A 181 -2.14 -7.23 -20.08
CA GLY A 181 -2.84 -6.20 -19.32
C GLY A 181 -3.02 -6.59 -17.86
N THR A 182 -3.95 -5.93 -17.20
CA THR A 182 -4.37 -6.28 -15.84
C THR A 182 -5.53 -7.27 -15.90
N TYR A 183 -5.31 -8.52 -15.54
CA TYR A 183 -6.36 -9.53 -15.40
C TYR A 183 -7.13 -9.30 -14.10
N ILE A 184 -8.44 -9.16 -14.17
CA ILE A 184 -9.33 -8.99 -13.01
C ILE A 184 -9.64 -10.36 -12.43
N MET A 185 -9.14 -10.61 -11.22
CA MET A 185 -9.35 -11.87 -10.50
C MET A 185 -10.65 -11.87 -9.73
N GLU A 186 -10.89 -10.80 -8.98
CA GLU A 186 -12.04 -10.64 -8.09
C GLU A 186 -12.49 -9.18 -8.06
N ILE A 187 -13.76 -8.97 -7.74
CA ILE A 187 -14.38 -7.65 -7.63
C ILE A 187 -15.11 -7.60 -6.29
N ASP A 188 -14.88 -6.53 -5.54
CA ASP A 188 -15.55 -6.33 -4.27
C ASP A 188 -17.06 -6.13 -4.47
N MET A 189 -17.84 -6.66 -3.55
CA MET A 189 -19.29 -6.45 -3.55
C MET A 189 -19.60 -4.96 -3.33
N ASP A 190 -20.63 -4.49 -4.00
CA ASP A 190 -21.11 -3.10 -3.93
C ASP A 190 -20.06 -2.05 -4.34
N SER A 191 -19.01 -2.48 -5.09
CA SER A 191 -17.94 -1.59 -5.57
C SER A 191 -18.33 -0.82 -6.84
N PRO A 192 -17.62 0.28 -7.14
CA PRO A 192 -17.74 0.99 -8.42
C PRO A 192 -17.48 0.08 -9.63
N ALA A 193 -16.53 -0.84 -9.55
CA ALA A 193 -16.24 -1.81 -10.61
C ALA A 193 -17.46 -2.71 -10.88
N MET A 194 -18.09 -3.24 -9.83
CA MET A 194 -19.31 -4.04 -9.97
C MET A 194 -20.45 -3.22 -10.57
N ALA A 195 -20.66 -1.99 -10.11
CA ALA A 195 -21.70 -1.10 -10.62
C ALA A 195 -21.52 -0.76 -12.10
N ALA A 196 -20.28 -0.64 -12.57
CA ALA A 196 -19.93 -0.39 -13.96
C ALA A 196 -20.01 -1.62 -14.86
N GLY A 197 -20.19 -2.83 -14.29
CA GLY A 197 -20.30 -4.08 -15.03
C GLY A 197 -18.97 -4.70 -15.42
N ILE A 198 -17.86 -4.36 -14.73
CA ILE A 198 -16.60 -5.09 -14.81
C ILE A 198 -16.84 -6.51 -14.28
N GLN A 199 -16.16 -7.50 -14.82
CA GLN A 199 -16.32 -8.90 -14.44
C GLN A 199 -14.97 -9.56 -14.16
N SER A 200 -14.96 -10.56 -13.29
CA SER A 200 -13.81 -11.46 -13.16
C SER A 200 -13.54 -12.12 -14.51
N GLY A 201 -12.28 -12.16 -14.93
CA GLY A 201 -11.85 -12.62 -16.24
C GLY A 201 -11.67 -11.50 -17.28
N ASP A 202 -12.10 -10.27 -17.01
CA ASP A 202 -11.77 -9.13 -17.86
C ASP A 202 -10.27 -8.82 -17.80
N VAL A 203 -9.71 -8.29 -18.89
CA VAL A 203 -8.33 -7.82 -18.95
C VAL A 203 -8.33 -6.34 -19.27
N VAL A 204 -7.98 -5.50 -18.30
CA VAL A 204 -7.87 -4.04 -18.50
C VAL A 204 -6.59 -3.73 -19.25
N THR A 205 -6.71 -3.01 -20.35
CA THR A 205 -5.62 -2.65 -21.26
C THR A 205 -5.40 -1.15 -21.40
N GLY A 206 -6.31 -0.32 -20.88
CA GLY A 206 -6.19 1.13 -20.96
C GLY A 206 -7.03 1.89 -19.94
N ILE A 207 -6.58 3.11 -19.63
CA ILE A 207 -7.30 4.16 -18.89
C ILE A 207 -7.33 5.40 -19.79
N GLY A 208 -8.51 5.77 -20.30
CA GLY A 208 -8.61 6.81 -21.33
C GLY A 208 -7.69 6.49 -22.51
N ASP A 209 -6.86 7.43 -22.90
CA ASP A 209 -5.87 7.26 -23.97
C ASP A 209 -4.56 6.57 -23.53
N THR A 210 -4.41 6.25 -22.25
CA THR A 210 -3.18 5.67 -21.71
C THR A 210 -3.26 4.16 -21.69
N LYS A 211 -2.29 3.48 -22.32
CA LYS A 211 -2.18 2.02 -22.29
C LYS A 211 -1.77 1.54 -20.91
N VAL A 212 -2.40 0.45 -20.46
CA VAL A 212 -2.09 -0.27 -19.21
C VAL A 212 -1.58 -1.65 -19.54
N THR A 213 -0.41 -2.01 -19.03
CA THR A 213 0.25 -3.29 -19.26
C THR A 213 0.45 -4.09 -17.97
N SER A 214 0.21 -3.48 -16.81
CA SER A 214 0.37 -4.11 -15.50
C SER A 214 -0.65 -3.58 -14.49
N TYR A 215 -0.90 -4.38 -13.45
CA TYR A 215 -1.78 -3.98 -12.36
C TYR A 215 -1.26 -2.73 -11.63
N GLN A 216 0.07 -2.61 -11.49
CA GLN A 216 0.66 -1.42 -10.89
C GLN A 216 0.41 -0.14 -11.70
N GLU A 217 0.42 -0.23 -13.02
CA GLU A 217 0.08 0.92 -13.90
C GLU A 217 -1.38 1.31 -13.76
N LEU A 218 -2.30 0.34 -13.67
CA LEU A 218 -3.72 0.60 -13.41
C LEU A 218 -3.92 1.32 -12.06
N ILE A 219 -3.30 0.79 -10.97
CA ILE A 219 -3.34 1.42 -9.65
C ILE A 219 -2.79 2.84 -9.70
N ASN A 220 -1.64 3.05 -10.34
CA ASN A 220 -1.01 4.35 -10.42
C ASN A 220 -1.89 5.36 -11.17
N GLY A 221 -2.50 4.94 -12.28
CA GLY A 221 -3.43 5.78 -13.05
C GLY A 221 -4.68 6.16 -12.23
N MET A 222 -5.25 5.20 -11.50
CA MET A 222 -6.36 5.47 -10.60
C MET A 222 -5.96 6.42 -9.45
N MET A 223 -4.79 6.24 -8.85
CA MET A 223 -4.29 7.08 -7.76
C MET A 223 -3.97 8.51 -8.19
N ASP A 224 -3.93 8.83 -9.47
CA ASP A 224 -3.80 10.20 -10.00
C ASP A 224 -5.14 10.93 -10.11
N MET A 225 -6.25 10.20 -9.98
CA MET A 225 -7.61 10.73 -10.03
C MET A 225 -8.15 11.06 -8.64
N GLU A 226 -9.22 11.83 -8.58
CA GLU A 226 -9.93 12.09 -7.32
C GLU A 226 -11.17 11.16 -7.22
N PRO A 227 -11.66 10.84 -6.00
CA PRO A 227 -12.96 10.22 -5.83
C PRO A 227 -14.05 11.03 -6.55
N GLU A 228 -15.12 10.36 -6.98
CA GLU A 228 -16.24 10.91 -7.79
C GLU A 228 -15.85 11.25 -9.25
N GLU A 229 -14.58 11.18 -9.63
CA GLU A 229 -14.20 11.28 -11.04
C GLU A 229 -14.58 10.03 -11.82
N THR A 230 -14.94 10.23 -13.09
CA THR A 230 -15.25 9.13 -14.00
C THR A 230 -14.01 8.71 -14.77
N MET A 231 -13.64 7.45 -14.61
CA MET A 231 -12.55 6.79 -15.32
C MET A 231 -13.10 5.97 -16.48
N THR A 232 -12.59 6.17 -17.69
CA THR A 232 -12.90 5.29 -18.83
C THR A 232 -11.84 4.20 -18.91
N LEU A 233 -12.29 2.94 -18.81
CA LEU A 233 -11.45 1.76 -18.93
C LEU A 233 -11.66 1.08 -20.28
N THR A 234 -10.57 0.80 -20.99
CA THR A 234 -10.55 -0.13 -22.11
C THR A 234 -10.23 -1.50 -21.57
N LEU A 235 -11.08 -2.48 -21.85
CA LEU A 235 -10.89 -3.86 -21.41
C LEU A 235 -11.22 -4.87 -22.50
N LEU A 236 -10.65 -6.05 -22.36
CA LEU A 236 -10.87 -7.20 -23.21
C LEU A 236 -11.64 -8.26 -22.41
N ARG A 237 -12.83 -8.65 -22.89
CA ARG A 237 -13.69 -9.68 -22.28
C ARG A 237 -13.70 -10.92 -23.14
N GLN A 238 -13.48 -12.08 -22.51
CA GLN A 238 -13.53 -13.35 -23.20
C GLN A 238 -14.96 -13.73 -23.56
N GLY A 239 -15.22 -13.96 -24.85
CA GLY A 239 -16.46 -14.48 -25.40
C GLY A 239 -16.25 -15.82 -26.12
N PRO A 240 -17.30 -16.40 -26.72
CA PRO A 240 -17.22 -17.67 -27.45
C PRO A 240 -16.25 -17.67 -28.65
N GLU A 241 -16.05 -16.51 -29.27
CA GLU A 241 -15.21 -16.34 -30.47
C GLU A 241 -13.83 -15.73 -30.13
N GLY A 242 -13.50 -15.54 -28.84
CA GLY A 242 -12.28 -14.92 -28.36
C GLY A 242 -12.51 -13.64 -27.56
N TYR A 243 -11.46 -12.86 -27.39
CA TYR A 243 -11.52 -11.60 -26.64
C TYR A 243 -12.13 -10.48 -27.50
N THR A 244 -13.07 -9.75 -26.90
CA THR A 244 -13.71 -8.57 -27.52
C THR A 244 -13.36 -7.34 -26.69
N GLU A 245 -12.92 -6.29 -27.37
CA GLU A 245 -12.63 -4.99 -26.75
C GLU A 245 -13.92 -4.24 -26.45
N MET A 246 -13.94 -3.59 -25.29
CA MET A 246 -15.04 -2.72 -24.88
C MET A 246 -14.52 -1.59 -23.99
N GLU A 247 -15.27 -0.51 -23.96
CA GLU A 247 -15.02 0.60 -23.05
C GLU A 247 -16.12 0.66 -21.98
N LEU A 248 -15.70 0.81 -20.72
CA LEU A 248 -16.60 1.02 -19.60
C LEU A 248 -16.22 2.32 -18.86
N SER A 249 -17.23 3.09 -18.52
CA SER A 249 -17.06 4.28 -17.68
C SER A 249 -17.40 3.94 -16.24
N VAL A 250 -16.47 4.21 -15.34
CA VAL A 250 -16.59 3.91 -13.90
C VAL A 250 -16.40 5.19 -13.11
N THR A 251 -17.36 5.54 -12.27
CA THR A 251 -17.18 6.63 -11.29
C THR A 251 -16.49 6.06 -10.06
N LEU A 252 -15.32 6.58 -9.73
CA LEU A 252 -14.53 6.12 -8.59
C LEU A 252 -15.23 6.43 -7.26
N GLY A 253 -15.19 5.49 -6.35
CA GLY A 253 -15.61 5.69 -4.97
C GLY A 253 -14.48 6.22 -4.09
N THR A 254 -14.72 6.21 -2.78
CA THR A 254 -13.76 6.58 -1.73
C THR A 254 -13.44 5.40 -0.84
N ARG A 255 -12.18 5.17 -0.54
CA ARG A 255 -11.71 4.17 0.42
C ARG A 255 -11.26 4.80 1.73
#